data_602add1f7f6cba8e5cc67c52156dc7a3
#
_entry.id   602add1f7f6cba8e5cc67c52156dc7a3
#
_cell.length_a   1.000
_cell.length_b   1.000
_cell.length_c   1.000
_cell.angle_alpha   90.00
_cell.angle_beta   90.00
_cell.angle_gamma   90.00
#
_symmetry.space_group_name_H-M   'P 1'
#
loop_
_entity.id
_entity.type
_entity.pdbx_description
1 polymer ?
#
loop_
_entity_poly.entity_id
_entity_poly.type
_entity_poly.pdbx_seq_one_letter_code
_entity_poly.pdbx_strand_id
1 'polypeptide(L)'
;KNKMENLYEALMYSLKTYMKNNRFKEVVLGLSGGIDSALCCLIAADTLGSKNVMPVFMPTIYTSNESKRDVKSLCKNLDLKFDNILIDDLRKKILSKLGFIFKDLAENIAEENIQSRLRGLILMAISNKFNSLLIATGNKSELAVGYSTLYGDMCGGFSLIKDLYKSQVFSLVKWRNNNIPMNAFLIKKKLIPENIIVKEPTAELRFNQKDKDSLPEYEKLDKVLELLIDKNYGIKQIKEFGYSENMIKMIWEMIKKSEFKRYQSTIGPKISGMSFDKDRRFPITNNFSI
;
A
#
# COMPACT_ATOMS: atom_id res chain seq x y z
N LYS A 1 18.81 -2.83 20.42
CA LYS A 1 17.43 -2.78 19.91
C LYS A 1 17.26 -3.84 18.82
N ASN A 2 16.09 -4.47 18.77
CA ASN A 2 15.75 -5.44 17.73
C ASN A 2 15.61 -4.70 16.36
N LYS A 3 15.97 -5.38 15.26
CA LYS A 3 15.84 -4.84 13.89
C LYS A 3 14.43 -4.33 13.59
N MET A 4 13.39 -5.05 14.02
CA MET A 4 11.99 -4.65 13.81
C MET A 4 11.61 -3.42 14.63
N GLU A 5 12.11 -3.29 15.86
CA GLU A 5 11.93 -2.11 16.69
C GLU A 5 12.50 -0.86 16.01
N ASN A 6 13.78 -0.94 15.59
CA ASN A 6 14.44 0.18 14.89
C ASN A 6 13.69 0.58 13.63
N LEU A 7 13.21 -0.40 12.87
CA LEU A 7 12.47 -0.17 11.63
C LEU A 7 11.14 0.53 11.90
N TYR A 8 10.38 0.06 12.89
CA TYR A 8 9.11 0.67 13.26
C TYR A 8 9.27 2.10 13.78
N GLU A 9 10.25 2.31 14.66
CA GLU A 9 10.56 3.64 15.21
C GLU A 9 11.07 4.61 14.12
N ALA A 10 11.81 4.12 13.14
CA ALA A 10 12.23 4.94 12.00
C ALA A 10 11.05 5.43 11.16
N LEU A 11 10.03 4.58 10.96
CA LEU A 11 8.79 4.96 10.29
C LEU A 11 8.00 6.01 11.10
N MET A 12 7.86 5.80 12.42
CA MET A 12 7.24 6.79 13.31
C MET A 12 7.97 8.13 13.26
N TYR A 13 9.29 8.10 13.37
CA TYR A 13 10.14 9.31 13.33
C TYR A 13 10.02 10.04 12.00
N SER A 14 10.03 9.31 10.90
CA SER A 14 9.89 9.84 9.55
C SER A 14 8.55 10.57 9.37
N LEU A 15 7.44 9.93 9.76
CA LEU A 15 6.11 10.55 9.71
C LEU A 15 6.05 11.80 10.59
N LYS A 16 6.49 11.71 11.84
CA LYS A 16 6.50 12.83 12.79
C LYS A 16 7.28 14.02 12.26
N THR A 17 8.46 13.78 11.71
CA THR A 17 9.35 14.82 11.17
C THR A 17 8.76 15.46 9.93
N TYR A 18 8.21 14.66 9.01
CA TYR A 18 7.56 15.16 7.80
C TYR A 18 6.38 16.07 8.13
N MET A 19 5.49 15.63 9.03
CA MET A 19 4.35 16.43 9.46
C MET A 19 4.75 17.73 10.13
N LYS A 20 5.72 17.68 11.06
CA LYS A 20 6.23 18.87 11.76
C LYS A 20 6.80 19.90 10.78
N ASN A 21 7.65 19.47 9.85
CA ASN A 21 8.33 20.36 8.92
C ASN A 21 7.36 20.97 7.88
N ASN A 22 6.31 20.24 7.52
CA ASN A 22 5.28 20.70 6.58
C ASN A 22 4.04 21.27 7.30
N ARG A 23 4.05 21.41 8.63
CA ARG A 23 2.99 22.01 9.45
C ARG A 23 1.65 21.30 9.38
N PHE A 24 1.62 20.01 9.06
CA PHE A 24 0.42 19.20 9.16
C PHE A 24 0.13 18.82 10.63
N LYS A 25 -1.14 18.83 11.01
CA LYS A 25 -1.59 18.43 12.36
C LYS A 25 -2.23 17.05 12.37
N GLU A 26 -2.89 16.70 11.28
CA GLU A 26 -3.70 15.49 11.15
C GLU A 26 -3.32 14.74 9.88
N VAL A 27 -3.61 13.46 9.87
CA VAL A 27 -3.48 12.61 8.70
C VAL A 27 -4.82 12.03 8.30
N VAL A 28 -5.00 11.82 6.99
CA VAL A 28 -6.11 11.07 6.43
C VAL A 28 -5.55 9.88 5.65
N LEU A 29 -6.23 8.73 5.70
CA LEU A 29 -5.86 7.55 4.91
C LEU A 29 -7.08 6.68 4.61
N GLY A 30 -7.01 5.99 3.47
CA GLY A 30 -8.00 4.96 3.12
C GLY A 30 -7.75 3.67 3.90
N LEU A 31 -8.79 3.12 4.53
CA LEU A 31 -8.77 1.76 5.07
C LEU A 31 -9.46 0.81 4.10
N SER A 32 -8.78 -0.29 3.76
CA SER A 32 -9.33 -1.34 2.89
C SER A 32 -9.74 -2.61 3.66
N GLY A 33 -9.25 -2.76 4.90
CA GLY A 33 -9.28 -4.03 5.62
C GLY A 33 -8.09 -4.93 5.28
N GLY A 34 -7.14 -4.45 4.47
CA GLY A 34 -5.87 -5.09 4.18
C GLY A 34 -4.76 -4.66 5.14
N ILE A 35 -3.70 -5.48 5.20
CA ILE A 35 -2.60 -5.34 6.17
C ILE A 35 -1.79 -4.04 5.99
N ASP A 36 -1.61 -3.54 4.75
CA ASP A 36 -0.83 -2.35 4.45
C ASP A 36 -1.50 -1.10 5.02
N SER A 37 -2.78 -0.90 4.73
CA SER A 37 -3.56 0.21 5.28
C SER A 37 -3.70 0.11 6.80
N ALA A 38 -3.81 -1.11 7.35
CA ALA A 38 -3.84 -1.34 8.79
C ALA A 38 -2.52 -0.96 9.47
N LEU A 39 -1.38 -1.33 8.87
CA LEU A 39 -0.05 -0.95 9.39
C LEU A 39 0.16 0.57 9.33
N CYS A 40 -0.18 1.22 8.21
CA CYS A 40 -0.08 2.68 8.08
C CYS A 40 -0.95 3.40 9.13
N CYS A 41 -2.17 2.93 9.33
CA CYS A 41 -3.09 3.47 10.33
C CYS A 41 -2.54 3.32 11.75
N LEU A 42 -1.99 2.15 12.09
CA LEU A 42 -1.38 1.87 13.39
C LEU A 42 -0.14 2.74 13.64
N ILE A 43 0.77 2.85 12.66
CA ILE A 43 1.96 3.71 12.79
C ILE A 43 1.54 5.17 12.97
N ALA A 44 0.52 5.63 12.23
CA ALA A 44 0.00 6.99 12.38
C ALA A 44 -0.57 7.22 13.78
N ALA A 45 -1.38 6.29 14.30
CA ALA A 45 -1.96 6.38 15.64
C ALA A 45 -0.88 6.30 16.74
N ASP A 46 0.13 5.43 16.59
CA ASP A 46 1.27 5.36 17.51
C ASP A 46 2.11 6.66 17.50
N THR A 47 2.19 7.34 16.35
CA THR A 47 3.04 8.54 16.19
C THR A 47 2.35 9.82 16.64
N LEU A 48 1.04 9.94 16.39
CA LEU A 48 0.29 11.20 16.48
C LEU A 48 -0.81 11.17 17.55
N GLY A 49 -1.15 9.97 18.04
CA GLY A 49 -2.36 9.73 18.82
C GLY A 49 -3.60 9.60 17.93
N SER A 50 -4.56 8.80 18.39
CA SER A 50 -5.77 8.43 17.62
C SER A 50 -6.60 9.65 17.17
N LYS A 51 -6.62 10.72 17.96
CA LYS A 51 -7.37 11.95 17.64
C LYS A 51 -6.91 12.68 16.39
N ASN A 52 -5.66 12.44 15.95
CA ASN A 52 -5.04 13.10 14.82
C ASN A 52 -5.00 12.20 13.56
N VAL A 53 -5.74 11.09 13.57
CA VAL A 53 -5.81 10.13 12.47
C VAL A 53 -7.25 10.00 12.00
N MET A 54 -7.50 10.28 10.73
CA MET A 54 -8.80 10.22 10.08
C MET A 54 -8.84 9.06 9.07
N PRO A 55 -9.23 7.85 9.48
CA PRO A 55 -9.40 6.73 8.57
C PRO A 55 -10.72 6.84 7.81
N VAL A 56 -10.69 6.58 6.50
CA VAL A 56 -11.86 6.60 5.62
C VAL A 56 -12.04 5.22 5.00
N PHE A 57 -13.19 4.61 5.22
CA PHE A 57 -13.56 3.34 4.61
C PHE A 57 -14.48 3.58 3.42
N MET A 58 -14.11 3.09 2.24
CA MET A 58 -14.83 3.31 0.99
C MET A 58 -15.19 1.99 0.31
N PRO A 59 -16.15 1.23 0.88
CA PRO A 59 -16.53 -0.07 0.34
C PRO A 59 -17.31 0.04 -0.96
N THR A 60 -17.27 -1.06 -1.73
CA THR A 60 -18.09 -1.32 -2.90
C THR A 60 -18.85 -2.63 -2.74
N ILE A 61 -19.62 -3.02 -3.77
CA ILE A 61 -20.25 -4.35 -3.83
C ILE A 61 -19.25 -5.49 -3.78
N TYR A 62 -18.00 -5.25 -4.18
CA TYR A 62 -16.91 -6.25 -4.17
C TYR A 62 -16.25 -6.40 -2.81
N THR A 63 -16.46 -5.44 -1.90
CA THR A 63 -15.86 -5.46 -0.57
C THR A 63 -16.49 -6.53 0.29
N SER A 64 -15.68 -7.48 0.73
CA SER A 64 -16.12 -8.61 1.54
C SER A 64 -16.69 -8.18 2.90
N ASN A 65 -17.61 -8.98 3.44
CA ASN A 65 -18.11 -8.75 4.81
C ASN A 65 -17.01 -8.92 5.86
N GLU A 66 -15.99 -9.70 5.53
CA GLU A 66 -14.79 -9.88 6.33
C GLU A 66 -14.01 -8.57 6.44
N SER A 67 -13.66 -7.92 5.34
CA SER A 67 -13.00 -6.61 5.32
C SER A 67 -13.80 -5.54 6.08
N LYS A 68 -15.14 -5.55 5.97
CA LYS A 68 -16.00 -4.63 6.73
C LYS A 68 -15.89 -4.84 8.26
N ARG A 69 -15.82 -6.11 8.71
CA ARG A 69 -15.62 -6.44 10.12
C ARG A 69 -14.21 -6.10 10.59
N ASP A 70 -13.22 -6.36 9.75
CA ASP A 70 -11.81 -6.09 10.04
C ASP A 70 -11.54 -4.60 10.27
N VAL A 71 -12.07 -3.73 9.40
CA VAL A 71 -11.99 -2.27 9.57
C VAL A 71 -12.62 -1.81 10.87
N LYS A 72 -13.83 -2.29 11.18
CA LYS A 72 -14.51 -1.95 12.45
C LYS A 72 -13.70 -2.37 13.67
N SER A 73 -13.17 -3.60 13.64
CA SER A 73 -12.37 -4.16 14.73
C SER A 73 -11.04 -3.39 14.90
N LEU A 74 -10.37 -3.08 13.81
CA LEU A 74 -9.14 -2.29 13.81
C LEU A 74 -9.39 -0.90 14.41
N CYS A 75 -10.39 -0.18 13.93
CA CYS A 75 -10.71 1.16 14.43
C CYS A 75 -11.09 1.13 15.91
N LYS A 76 -11.84 0.14 16.35
CA LYS A 76 -12.16 -0.05 17.78
C LYS A 76 -10.89 -0.28 18.62
N ASN A 77 -9.97 -1.12 18.16
CA ASN A 77 -8.73 -1.41 18.89
C ASN A 77 -7.81 -0.19 18.98
N LEU A 78 -7.80 0.66 17.96
CA LEU A 78 -6.99 1.87 17.88
C LEU A 78 -7.67 3.10 18.45
N ASP A 79 -8.88 2.96 19.00
CA ASP A 79 -9.71 4.09 19.49
C ASP A 79 -9.91 5.18 18.43
N LEU A 80 -10.25 4.75 17.21
CA LEU A 80 -10.46 5.61 16.04
C LEU A 80 -11.94 5.68 15.69
N LYS A 81 -12.41 6.87 15.36
CA LYS A 81 -13.63 7.07 14.58
C LYS A 81 -13.26 7.01 13.11
N PHE A 82 -14.11 6.41 12.28
CA PHE A 82 -13.88 6.35 10.84
C PHE A 82 -15.14 6.72 10.07
N ASP A 83 -14.93 7.34 8.93
CA ASP A 83 -16.00 7.65 7.99
C ASP A 83 -16.22 6.50 7.02
N ASN A 84 -17.48 6.21 6.71
CA ASN A 84 -17.88 5.17 5.76
C ASN A 84 -18.56 5.83 4.55
N ILE A 85 -17.91 5.81 3.40
CA ILE A 85 -18.38 6.45 2.16
C ILE A 85 -18.59 5.37 1.09
N LEU A 86 -19.85 5.08 0.78
CA LEU A 86 -20.18 4.16 -0.31
C LEU A 86 -19.89 4.81 -1.66
N ILE A 87 -19.08 4.15 -2.48
CA ILE A 87 -18.67 4.70 -3.79
C ILE A 87 -19.36 4.05 -4.99
N ASP A 88 -20.25 3.06 -4.77
CA ASP A 88 -20.92 2.33 -5.86
C ASP A 88 -21.78 3.22 -6.76
N ASP A 89 -22.51 4.17 -6.19
CA ASP A 89 -23.35 5.07 -6.97
C ASP A 89 -22.52 5.99 -7.87
N LEU A 90 -21.39 6.47 -7.37
CA LEU A 90 -20.43 7.25 -8.15
C LEU A 90 -19.83 6.42 -9.29
N ARG A 91 -19.43 5.19 -8.99
CA ARG A 91 -18.91 4.22 -9.97
C ARG A 91 -19.93 3.99 -11.08
N LYS A 92 -21.19 3.65 -10.72
CA LYS A 92 -22.27 3.42 -11.69
C LYS A 92 -22.54 4.64 -12.56
N LYS A 93 -22.55 5.85 -12.00
CA LYS A 93 -22.74 7.09 -12.76
C LYS A 93 -21.62 7.31 -13.77
N ILE A 94 -20.35 7.09 -13.39
CA ILE A 94 -19.22 7.21 -14.33
C ILE A 94 -19.36 6.18 -15.45
N LEU A 95 -19.59 4.92 -15.12
CA LEU A 95 -19.74 3.85 -16.11
C LEU A 95 -20.91 4.12 -17.07
N SER A 96 -22.03 4.60 -16.57
CA SER A 96 -23.17 5.01 -17.40
C SER A 96 -22.80 6.13 -18.39
N LYS A 97 -21.95 7.10 -17.97
CA LYS A 97 -21.48 8.17 -18.86
C LYS A 97 -20.46 7.70 -19.88
N LEU A 98 -19.71 6.66 -19.57
CA LEU A 98 -18.73 6.06 -20.49
C LEU A 98 -19.32 4.98 -21.40
N GLY A 99 -20.54 4.53 -21.14
CA GLY A 99 -21.18 3.42 -21.86
C GLY A 99 -21.20 3.61 -23.38
N PHE A 100 -21.43 4.83 -23.87
CA PHE A 100 -21.43 5.13 -25.31
C PHE A 100 -20.02 4.98 -25.95
N ILE A 101 -18.93 5.16 -25.15
CA ILE A 101 -17.53 5.00 -25.60
C ILE A 101 -17.13 3.53 -25.50
N PHE A 102 -17.45 2.88 -24.37
CA PHE A 102 -17.06 1.49 -24.11
C PHE A 102 -17.90 0.49 -24.93
N LYS A 103 -19.11 0.88 -25.32
CA LYS A 103 -20.03 0.05 -26.12
C LYS A 103 -20.19 -1.36 -25.51
N ASP A 104 -19.98 -2.38 -26.33
CA ASP A 104 -20.13 -3.79 -25.96
C ASP A 104 -18.80 -4.44 -25.52
N LEU A 105 -17.79 -3.64 -25.14
CA LEU A 105 -16.53 -4.16 -24.62
C LEU A 105 -16.76 -4.79 -23.24
N ALA A 106 -16.19 -5.97 -23.03
CA ALA A 106 -16.23 -6.63 -21.73
C ALA A 106 -15.49 -5.82 -20.66
N GLU A 107 -15.97 -5.85 -19.42
CA GLU A 107 -15.30 -5.23 -18.27
C GLU A 107 -13.85 -5.76 -18.12
N ASN A 108 -12.95 -4.86 -17.78
CA ASN A 108 -11.53 -5.15 -17.61
C ASN A 108 -10.90 -4.26 -16.51
N ILE A 109 -9.61 -4.06 -16.57
CA ILE A 109 -8.87 -3.22 -15.60
C ILE A 109 -9.33 -1.76 -15.59
N ALA A 110 -10.05 -1.26 -16.61
CA ALA A 110 -10.55 0.12 -16.62
C ALA A 110 -11.59 0.34 -15.52
N GLU A 111 -12.54 -0.59 -15.37
CA GLU A 111 -13.59 -0.54 -14.36
C GLU A 111 -13.03 -0.73 -12.94
N GLU A 112 -12.03 -1.60 -12.78
CA GLU A 112 -11.29 -1.75 -11.53
C GLU A 112 -10.60 -0.44 -11.13
N ASN A 113 -9.88 0.19 -12.07
CA ASN A 113 -9.14 1.43 -11.85
C ASN A 113 -10.03 2.64 -11.57
N ILE A 114 -11.26 2.70 -12.08
CA ILE A 114 -12.24 3.73 -11.73
C ILE A 114 -12.49 3.73 -10.22
N GLN A 115 -12.62 2.55 -9.59
CA GLN A 115 -12.86 2.46 -8.15
C GLN A 115 -11.67 3.01 -7.35
N SER A 116 -10.46 2.64 -7.72
CA SER A 116 -9.25 3.13 -7.07
C SER A 116 -9.11 4.66 -7.21
N ARG A 117 -9.39 5.19 -8.41
CA ARG A 117 -9.34 6.66 -8.67
C ARG A 117 -10.43 7.43 -7.93
N LEU A 118 -11.64 6.90 -7.82
CA LEU A 118 -12.69 7.49 -6.98
C LEU A 118 -12.27 7.61 -5.52
N ARG A 119 -11.65 6.56 -4.97
CA ARG A 119 -11.09 6.61 -3.63
C ARG A 119 -10.01 7.68 -3.49
N GLY A 120 -9.08 7.74 -4.43
CA GLY A 120 -8.04 8.77 -4.48
C GLY A 120 -8.63 10.19 -4.52
N LEU A 121 -9.62 10.43 -5.37
CA LEU A 121 -10.31 11.72 -5.48
C LEU A 121 -10.97 12.13 -4.15
N ILE A 122 -11.71 11.24 -3.52
CA ILE A 122 -12.40 11.51 -2.25
C ILE A 122 -11.38 11.81 -1.14
N LEU A 123 -10.34 11.00 -1.01
CA LEU A 123 -9.29 11.20 -0.01
C LEU A 123 -8.55 12.53 -0.21
N MET A 124 -8.24 12.90 -1.45
CA MET A 124 -7.61 14.19 -1.75
C MET A 124 -8.54 15.37 -1.45
N ALA A 125 -9.84 15.24 -1.72
CA ALA A 125 -10.82 16.27 -1.37
C ALA A 125 -10.90 16.49 0.16
N ILE A 126 -10.90 15.40 0.94
CA ILE A 126 -10.85 15.45 2.41
C ILE A 126 -9.54 16.09 2.89
N SER A 127 -8.41 15.61 2.36
CA SER A 127 -7.08 16.16 2.67
C SER A 127 -7.03 17.68 2.47
N ASN A 128 -7.49 18.16 1.33
CA ASN A 128 -7.52 19.59 1.02
C ASN A 128 -8.47 20.38 1.93
N LYS A 129 -9.65 19.81 2.22
CA LYS A 129 -10.66 20.49 3.03
C LYS A 129 -10.21 20.71 4.48
N PHE A 130 -9.54 19.71 5.05
CA PHE A 130 -9.09 19.73 6.45
C PHE A 130 -7.61 20.11 6.60
N ASN A 131 -6.90 20.39 5.51
CA ASN A 131 -5.45 20.60 5.51
C ASN A 131 -4.70 19.47 6.24
N SER A 132 -5.14 18.24 5.98
CA SER A 132 -4.57 17.02 6.55
C SER A 132 -3.63 16.34 5.55
N LEU A 133 -2.61 15.62 6.03
CA LEU A 133 -1.71 14.87 5.18
C LEU A 133 -2.37 13.56 4.72
N LEU A 134 -2.55 13.37 3.43
CA LEU A 134 -2.97 12.07 2.89
C LEU A 134 -1.79 11.10 2.87
N ILE A 135 -1.94 9.97 3.59
CA ILE A 135 -0.97 8.87 3.59
C ILE A 135 -1.36 7.86 2.51
N ALA A 136 -0.45 7.63 1.56
CA ALA A 136 -0.53 6.49 0.63
C ALA A 136 -0.01 5.22 1.30
N THR A 137 -0.66 4.09 1.04
CA THR A 137 -0.42 2.83 1.76
C THR A 137 0.25 1.75 0.92
N GLY A 138 0.71 2.07 -0.29
CA GLY A 138 1.44 1.13 -1.15
C GLY A 138 2.81 0.76 -0.59
N ASN A 139 3.20 -0.50 -0.75
CA ASN A 139 4.49 -1.05 -0.30
C ASN A 139 5.49 -1.20 -1.45
N LYS A 140 6.75 -1.57 -1.13
CA LYS A 140 7.83 -1.72 -2.10
C LYS A 140 7.57 -2.81 -3.14
N SER A 141 6.98 -3.93 -2.74
CA SER A 141 6.69 -5.06 -3.63
C SER A 141 5.68 -4.66 -4.71
N GLU A 142 4.59 -4.01 -4.31
CA GLU A 142 3.56 -3.50 -5.22
C GLU A 142 4.12 -2.44 -6.17
N LEU A 143 4.88 -1.47 -5.65
CA LEU A 143 5.54 -0.44 -6.45
C LEU A 143 6.56 -1.02 -7.44
N ALA A 144 7.31 -2.05 -7.03
CA ALA A 144 8.29 -2.68 -7.89
C ALA A 144 7.66 -3.23 -9.16
N VAL A 145 6.58 -4.00 -9.02
CA VAL A 145 5.92 -4.69 -10.14
C VAL A 145 4.76 -3.88 -10.77
N GLY A 146 4.47 -2.68 -10.21
CA GLY A 146 3.40 -1.80 -10.70
C GLY A 146 2.00 -2.29 -10.38
N TYR A 147 1.84 -3.12 -9.35
CA TYR A 147 0.54 -3.55 -8.84
C TYR A 147 -0.11 -2.43 -8.05
N SER A 148 -0.43 -1.36 -8.75
CA SER A 148 -0.99 -0.12 -8.21
C SER A 148 -1.68 0.66 -9.33
N THR A 149 -2.63 1.51 -8.97
CA THR A 149 -3.38 2.36 -9.90
C THR A 149 -2.86 3.80 -9.85
N LEU A 150 -2.33 4.26 -10.97
CA LEU A 150 -1.91 5.65 -11.11
C LEU A 150 -3.11 6.60 -10.90
N TYR A 151 -2.92 7.62 -10.05
CA TYR A 151 -3.97 8.56 -9.60
C TYR A 151 -5.11 7.91 -8.79
N GLY A 152 -4.90 6.68 -8.30
CA GLY A 152 -5.81 5.96 -7.41
C GLY A 152 -5.18 5.73 -6.04
N ASP A 153 -4.79 4.52 -5.73
CA ASP A 153 -4.13 4.13 -4.47
C ASP A 153 -2.72 4.72 -4.29
N MET A 154 -2.13 5.23 -5.39
CA MET A 154 -0.87 5.98 -5.35
C MET A 154 -1.03 7.45 -4.94
N CYS A 155 -2.26 7.96 -4.79
CA CYS A 155 -2.51 9.33 -4.35
C CYS A 155 -2.05 9.54 -2.91
N GLY A 156 -1.42 10.69 -2.65
CA GLY A 156 -1.05 11.10 -1.30
C GLY A 156 0.07 12.12 -1.26
N GLY A 157 0.29 12.67 -0.08
CA GLY A 157 1.42 13.57 0.21
C GLY A 157 2.62 12.84 0.82
N PHE A 158 2.42 11.62 1.35
CA PHE A 158 3.47 10.82 1.96
C PHE A 158 3.15 9.32 1.89
N SER A 159 4.06 8.52 1.36
CA SER A 159 3.91 7.07 1.25
C SER A 159 4.76 6.37 2.33
N LEU A 160 4.11 6.07 3.45
CA LEU A 160 4.76 5.71 4.70
C LEU A 160 5.57 4.39 4.63
N ILE A 161 5.07 3.41 3.89
CA ILE A 161 5.66 2.06 3.80
C ILE A 161 6.20 1.72 2.40
N LYS A 162 6.38 2.72 1.54
CA LYS A 162 6.78 2.51 0.13
C LYS A 162 8.10 1.76 -0.07
N ASP A 163 8.97 1.76 0.92
CA ASP A 163 10.28 1.10 0.86
C ASP A 163 10.36 -0.17 1.73
N LEU A 164 9.20 -0.69 2.17
CA LEU A 164 9.05 -1.98 2.84
C LEU A 164 8.52 -3.04 1.87
N TYR A 165 9.18 -4.19 1.81
CA TYR A 165 8.63 -5.37 1.15
C TYR A 165 7.39 -5.90 1.88
N LYS A 166 6.48 -6.57 1.18
CA LYS A 166 5.25 -7.14 1.76
C LYS A 166 5.54 -8.07 2.94
N SER A 167 6.55 -8.89 2.85
CA SER A 167 7.02 -9.76 3.93
C SER A 167 7.47 -8.99 5.17
N GLN A 168 8.08 -7.82 4.98
CA GLN A 168 8.46 -6.92 6.08
C GLN A 168 7.23 -6.26 6.71
N VAL A 169 6.20 -5.92 5.93
CA VAL A 169 4.91 -5.41 6.44
C VAL A 169 4.30 -6.43 7.39
N PHE A 170 4.18 -7.71 6.98
CA PHE A 170 3.71 -8.78 7.85
C PHE A 170 4.55 -8.93 9.13
N SER A 171 5.87 -8.89 8.98
CA SER A 171 6.80 -9.01 10.12
C SER A 171 6.64 -7.87 11.12
N LEU A 172 6.48 -6.62 10.64
CA LEU A 172 6.28 -5.45 11.49
C LEU A 172 4.93 -5.49 12.23
N VAL A 173 3.87 -5.91 11.55
CA VAL A 173 2.55 -6.07 12.17
C VAL A 173 2.61 -7.11 13.30
N LYS A 174 3.19 -8.29 13.05
CA LYS A 174 3.40 -9.33 14.07
C LYS A 174 4.25 -8.82 15.23
N TRP A 175 5.33 -8.10 14.92
CA TRP A 175 6.18 -7.52 15.95
C TRP A 175 5.41 -6.49 16.80
N ARG A 176 4.71 -5.54 16.18
CA ARG A 176 3.98 -4.50 16.91
C ARG A 176 2.81 -5.06 17.74
N ASN A 177 2.14 -6.09 17.27
CA ASN A 177 1.10 -6.75 18.05
C ASN A 177 1.64 -7.40 19.36
N ASN A 178 2.92 -7.73 19.40
CA ASN A 178 3.57 -8.33 20.57
C ASN A 178 4.44 -7.35 21.37
N ASN A 179 4.73 -6.16 20.83
CA ASN A 179 5.63 -5.18 21.44
C ASN A 179 5.00 -3.78 21.40
N ILE A 180 5.49 -2.91 22.27
CA ILE A 180 5.12 -1.50 22.31
C ILE A 180 6.37 -0.70 21.96
N PRO A 181 6.38 0.11 20.87
CA PRO A 181 7.53 0.93 20.49
C PRO A 181 7.76 2.03 21.51
N MET A 182 9.00 2.49 21.61
CA MET A 182 9.30 3.65 22.45
C MET A 182 8.58 4.89 21.90
N ASN A 183 8.00 5.68 22.78
CA ASN A 183 7.24 6.90 22.48
C ASN A 183 5.95 6.68 21.63
N ALA A 184 5.41 5.46 21.58
CA ALA A 184 4.10 5.24 21.00
C ALA A 184 3.00 5.83 21.88
N PHE A 185 2.01 6.46 21.25
CA PHE A 185 0.80 6.91 21.97
C PHE A 185 -0.07 5.74 22.44
N LEU A 186 -0.08 4.63 21.69
CA LEU A 186 -0.87 3.45 22.02
C LEU A 186 -0.03 2.45 22.82
N ILE A 187 -0.26 2.38 24.12
CA ILE A 187 0.46 1.51 25.07
C ILE A 187 -0.16 0.10 25.18
N LYS A 188 -0.88 -0.35 24.16
CA LYS A 188 -1.56 -1.64 24.09
C LYS A 188 -0.88 -2.56 23.08
N LYS A 189 -1.02 -3.87 23.29
CA LYS A 189 -0.64 -4.93 22.35
C LYS A 189 -1.87 -5.45 21.61
N LYS A 190 -1.66 -6.31 20.58
CA LYS A 190 -2.72 -6.98 19.79
C LYS A 190 -3.72 -6.00 19.18
N LEU A 191 -3.22 -4.92 18.61
CA LEU A 191 -4.04 -3.85 18.05
C LEU A 191 -4.59 -4.18 16.67
N ILE A 192 -3.78 -4.83 15.80
CA ILE A 192 -4.26 -5.32 14.50
C ILE A 192 -4.95 -6.67 14.71
N PRO A 193 -6.22 -6.82 14.28
CA PRO A 193 -6.94 -8.08 14.35
C PRO A 193 -6.19 -9.22 13.64
N GLU A 194 -6.20 -10.42 14.21
CA GLU A 194 -5.51 -11.59 13.65
C GLU A 194 -5.98 -11.91 12.23
N ASN A 195 -7.26 -11.72 11.95
CA ASN A 195 -7.83 -11.96 10.64
C ASN A 195 -7.16 -11.12 9.54
N ILE A 196 -6.79 -9.86 9.81
CA ILE A 196 -6.03 -9.02 8.87
C ILE A 196 -4.63 -9.60 8.59
N ILE A 197 -4.05 -10.32 9.57
CA ILE A 197 -2.70 -10.88 9.45
C ILE A 197 -2.70 -12.18 8.65
N VAL A 198 -3.75 -13.01 8.79
CA VAL A 198 -3.83 -14.32 8.14
C VAL A 198 -4.55 -14.28 6.79
N LYS A 199 -5.34 -13.24 6.55
CA LYS A 199 -6.11 -13.06 5.32
C LYS A 199 -5.17 -12.98 4.10
N GLU A 200 -5.54 -13.72 3.06
CA GLU A 200 -4.84 -13.66 1.78
C GLU A 200 -4.95 -12.24 1.16
N PRO A 201 -3.85 -11.63 0.70
CA PRO A 201 -3.88 -10.30 0.09
C PRO A 201 -4.79 -10.24 -1.13
N THR A 202 -5.58 -9.16 -1.21
CA THR A 202 -6.50 -8.90 -2.33
C THR A 202 -6.81 -7.40 -2.41
N ALA A 203 -6.95 -6.89 -3.63
CA ALA A 203 -7.38 -5.51 -3.89
C ALA A 203 -8.89 -5.31 -3.80
N GLU A 204 -9.70 -6.39 -3.80
CA GLU A 204 -11.18 -6.37 -3.75
C GLU A 204 -11.84 -5.41 -4.78
N LEU A 205 -11.30 -5.33 -6.00
CA LEU A 205 -11.84 -4.50 -7.10
C LEU A 205 -12.80 -5.28 -8.02
N ARG A 206 -12.81 -6.62 -7.90
CA ARG A 206 -13.74 -7.55 -8.56
C ARG A 206 -14.03 -8.74 -7.64
N PHE A 207 -15.08 -9.52 -7.96
CA PHE A 207 -15.43 -10.70 -7.18
C PHE A 207 -14.30 -11.75 -7.19
N ASN A 208 -14.05 -12.35 -6.02
CA ASN A 208 -13.06 -13.42 -5.82
C ASN A 208 -11.63 -13.08 -6.25
N GLN A 209 -11.29 -11.80 -6.36
CA GLN A 209 -9.94 -11.37 -6.72
C GLN A 209 -8.92 -11.77 -5.65
N LYS A 210 -7.76 -12.25 -6.11
CA LYS A 210 -6.59 -12.50 -5.26
C LYS A 210 -5.35 -11.95 -5.94
N ASP A 211 -4.42 -11.41 -5.15
CA ASP A 211 -3.17 -10.86 -5.70
C ASP A 211 -2.37 -11.94 -6.45
N LYS A 212 -2.44 -13.18 -6.00
CA LYS A 212 -1.79 -14.34 -6.66
C LYS A 212 -2.33 -14.67 -8.06
N ASP A 213 -3.48 -14.11 -8.46
CA ASP A 213 -3.99 -14.25 -9.83
C ASP A 213 -3.08 -13.51 -10.83
N SER A 214 -2.34 -12.50 -10.36
CA SER A 214 -1.50 -11.63 -11.19
C SER A 214 -0.03 -11.62 -10.77
N LEU A 215 0.29 -12.03 -9.53
CA LEU A 215 1.62 -11.96 -8.94
C LEU A 215 2.06 -13.34 -8.41
N PRO A 216 3.36 -13.62 -8.37
CA PRO A 216 3.88 -14.72 -7.57
C PRO A 216 3.55 -14.54 -6.07
N GLU A 217 3.61 -15.62 -5.31
CA GLU A 217 3.53 -15.54 -3.84
C GLU A 217 4.53 -14.49 -3.31
N TYR A 218 4.07 -13.62 -2.42
CA TYR A 218 4.88 -12.48 -1.94
C TYR A 218 6.23 -12.88 -1.33
N GLU A 219 6.32 -14.03 -0.67
CA GLU A 219 7.60 -14.51 -0.12
C GLU A 219 8.64 -14.74 -1.23
N LYS A 220 8.22 -15.33 -2.35
CA LYS A 220 9.08 -15.57 -3.51
C LYS A 220 9.36 -14.27 -4.28
N LEU A 221 8.30 -13.47 -4.49
CA LEU A 221 8.40 -12.18 -5.15
C LEU A 221 9.41 -11.26 -4.44
N ASP A 222 9.26 -11.08 -3.12
CA ASP A 222 10.11 -10.22 -2.33
C ASP A 222 11.58 -10.66 -2.34
N LYS A 223 11.83 -11.98 -2.28
CA LYS A 223 13.19 -12.51 -2.35
C LYS A 223 13.83 -12.25 -3.71
N VAL A 224 13.12 -12.47 -4.80
CA VAL A 224 13.63 -12.16 -6.14
C VAL A 224 13.85 -10.65 -6.30
N LEU A 225 12.93 -9.81 -5.80
CA LEU A 225 13.08 -8.35 -5.81
C LEU A 225 14.31 -7.91 -4.98
N GLU A 226 14.52 -8.46 -3.79
CA GLU A 226 15.70 -8.17 -2.97
C GLU A 226 17.00 -8.49 -3.73
N LEU A 227 17.07 -9.65 -4.38
CA LEU A 227 18.24 -10.06 -5.14
C LEU A 227 18.46 -9.17 -6.38
N LEU A 228 17.40 -8.84 -7.12
CA LEU A 228 17.49 -7.98 -8.32
C LEU A 228 17.81 -6.53 -7.97
N ILE A 229 17.16 -5.97 -6.94
CA ILE A 229 17.17 -4.54 -6.66
C ILE A 229 18.22 -4.18 -5.61
N ASP A 230 18.16 -4.82 -4.42
CA ASP A 230 19.04 -4.44 -3.31
C ASP A 230 20.44 -5.05 -3.45
N LYS A 231 20.55 -6.27 -4.03
CA LYS A 231 21.82 -6.97 -4.26
C LYS A 231 22.39 -6.78 -5.65
N ASN A 232 21.57 -6.30 -6.59
CA ASN A 232 21.96 -6.10 -8.00
C ASN A 232 22.48 -7.37 -8.67
N TYR A 233 21.87 -8.53 -8.35
CA TYR A 233 22.26 -9.82 -8.94
C TYR A 233 21.66 -10.01 -10.32
N GLY A 234 22.43 -10.63 -11.21
CA GLY A 234 21.94 -11.08 -12.53
C GLY A 234 21.17 -12.40 -12.45
N ILE A 235 20.50 -12.76 -13.55
CA ILE A 235 19.66 -13.99 -13.65
C ILE A 235 20.43 -15.24 -13.21
N LYS A 236 21.68 -15.42 -13.68
CA LYS A 236 22.48 -16.60 -13.34
C LYS A 236 22.67 -16.77 -11.82
N GLN A 237 23.02 -15.69 -11.14
CA GLN A 237 23.23 -15.68 -9.70
C GLN A 237 21.90 -15.96 -8.95
N ILE A 238 20.77 -15.40 -9.42
CA ILE A 238 19.47 -15.61 -8.75
C ILE A 238 18.99 -17.05 -8.94
N LYS A 239 19.32 -17.70 -10.05
CA LYS A 239 19.04 -19.14 -10.28
C LYS A 239 19.72 -20.03 -9.24
N GLU A 240 20.89 -19.66 -8.72
CA GLU A 240 21.59 -20.41 -7.68
C GLU A 240 20.80 -20.46 -6.36
N PHE A 241 19.87 -19.54 -6.14
CA PHE A 241 18.94 -19.54 -5.00
C PHE A 241 17.68 -20.38 -5.25
N GLY A 242 17.60 -21.13 -6.36
CA GLY A 242 16.50 -22.05 -6.67
C GLY A 242 15.31 -21.43 -7.40
N TYR A 243 15.42 -20.17 -7.86
CA TYR A 243 14.34 -19.52 -8.63
C TYR A 243 14.45 -19.84 -10.12
N SER A 244 13.30 -20.12 -10.76
CA SER A 244 13.26 -20.41 -12.19
C SER A 244 13.56 -19.15 -13.02
N GLU A 245 14.25 -19.33 -14.15
CA GLU A 245 14.57 -18.24 -15.07
C GLU A 245 13.32 -17.52 -15.58
N ASN A 246 12.25 -18.26 -15.84
CA ASN A 246 10.99 -17.69 -16.30
C ASN A 246 10.38 -16.74 -15.25
N MET A 247 10.41 -17.12 -13.97
CA MET A 247 9.94 -16.26 -12.87
C MET A 247 10.77 -14.98 -12.76
N ILE A 248 12.10 -15.10 -12.83
CA ILE A 248 13.00 -13.95 -12.74
C ILE A 248 12.75 -12.98 -13.90
N LYS A 249 12.66 -13.50 -15.14
CA LYS A 249 12.35 -12.69 -16.33
C LYS A 249 10.98 -12.03 -16.26
N MET A 250 9.96 -12.75 -15.79
CA MET A 250 8.62 -12.19 -15.60
C MET A 250 8.64 -11.01 -14.62
N ILE A 251 9.27 -11.18 -13.44
CA ILE A 251 9.37 -10.12 -12.44
C ILE A 251 10.17 -8.93 -12.99
N TRP A 252 11.26 -9.19 -13.72
CA TRP A 252 12.05 -8.14 -14.35
C TRP A 252 11.25 -7.32 -15.37
N GLU A 253 10.45 -7.99 -16.21
CA GLU A 253 9.57 -7.30 -17.16
C GLU A 253 8.51 -6.44 -16.45
N MET A 254 7.95 -6.93 -15.34
CA MET A 254 7.04 -6.13 -14.51
C MET A 254 7.73 -4.89 -13.96
N ILE A 255 8.97 -5.02 -13.45
CA ILE A 255 9.76 -3.90 -12.94
C ILE A 255 9.98 -2.85 -14.04
N LYS A 256 10.43 -3.25 -15.21
CA LYS A 256 10.69 -2.33 -16.33
C LYS A 256 9.42 -1.56 -16.75
N LYS A 257 8.34 -2.31 -16.99
CA LYS A 257 7.06 -1.73 -17.43
C LYS A 257 6.42 -0.78 -16.42
N SER A 258 6.86 -0.82 -15.16
CA SER A 258 6.25 -0.05 -14.06
C SER A 258 6.98 1.23 -13.71
N GLU A 259 8.11 1.56 -14.36
CA GLU A 259 8.90 2.75 -14.01
C GLU A 259 8.09 4.05 -14.14
N PHE A 260 7.23 4.18 -15.14
CA PHE A 260 6.40 5.37 -15.30
C PHE A 260 5.44 5.62 -14.12
N LYS A 261 5.00 4.55 -13.44
CA LYS A 261 4.22 4.63 -12.21
C LYS A 261 5.09 5.07 -11.03
N ARG A 262 6.25 4.43 -10.85
CA ARG A 262 7.20 4.78 -9.79
C ARG A 262 7.69 6.21 -9.89
N TYR A 263 7.91 6.71 -11.10
CA TYR A 263 8.31 8.10 -11.35
C TYR A 263 7.29 9.11 -10.80
N GLN A 264 6.01 8.77 -10.78
CA GLN A 264 4.91 9.58 -10.30
C GLN A 264 4.47 9.23 -8.87
N SER A 265 5.18 8.33 -8.20
CA SER A 265 4.83 7.95 -6.83
C SER A 265 5.22 9.02 -5.83
N THR A 266 4.40 9.14 -4.80
CA THR A 266 4.63 10.04 -3.66
C THR A 266 5.93 9.71 -2.93
N ILE A 267 6.55 10.73 -2.34
CA ILE A 267 7.75 10.58 -1.50
C ILE A 267 7.46 9.75 -0.24
N GLY A 268 8.49 9.15 0.31
CA GLY A 268 8.41 8.36 1.55
C GLY A 268 9.77 8.15 2.18
N PRO A 269 9.84 7.48 3.34
CA PRO A 269 11.10 7.22 4.01
C PRO A 269 11.94 6.20 3.24
N LYS A 270 13.25 6.42 3.17
CA LYS A 270 14.21 5.42 2.73
C LYS A 270 14.57 4.53 3.91
N ILE A 271 14.24 3.26 3.83
CA ILE A 271 14.44 2.26 4.89
C ILE A 271 15.42 1.17 4.46
N SER A 272 15.39 0.82 3.17
CA SER A 272 16.28 -0.19 2.59
C SER A 272 17.60 0.41 2.08
N GLY A 273 18.54 -0.44 1.72
CA GLY A 273 19.79 -0.02 1.06
C GLY A 273 19.58 0.62 -0.30
N MET A 274 18.51 0.23 -1.01
CA MET A 274 18.19 0.68 -2.36
C MET A 274 16.69 0.97 -2.50
N SER A 275 16.30 2.24 -2.55
CA SER A 275 14.92 2.65 -2.75
C SER A 275 14.63 2.96 -4.23
N PHE A 276 13.34 2.93 -4.61
CA PHE A 276 12.91 3.31 -5.96
C PHE A 276 12.80 4.83 -6.18
N ASP A 277 13.04 5.64 -5.17
CA ASP A 277 12.94 7.10 -5.31
C ASP A 277 14.16 7.72 -6.01
N LYS A 278 15.32 7.62 -5.36
CA LYS A 278 16.55 8.29 -5.79
C LYS A 278 17.65 7.31 -6.18
N ASP A 279 17.67 6.13 -5.57
CA ASP A 279 18.77 5.20 -5.72
C ASP A 279 18.63 4.30 -6.96
N ARG A 280 17.42 3.95 -7.32
CA ARG A 280 17.16 3.04 -8.46
C ARG A 280 16.11 3.64 -9.39
N ARG A 281 16.53 3.93 -10.61
CA ARG A 281 15.69 4.40 -11.71
C ARG A 281 15.92 3.52 -12.93
N PHE A 282 14.86 3.26 -13.66
CA PHE A 282 14.92 2.56 -14.94
C PHE A 282 14.50 3.52 -16.06
N PRO A 283 15.02 3.35 -17.31
CA PRO A 283 14.51 4.11 -18.43
C PRO A 283 13.01 3.84 -18.62
N ILE A 284 12.19 4.89 -18.70
CA ILE A 284 10.74 4.77 -18.94
C ILE A 284 10.47 4.20 -20.32
N THR A 285 11.17 4.74 -21.33
CA THR A 285 11.07 4.27 -22.73
C THR A 285 12.20 3.29 -23.00
N ASN A 286 11.92 2.01 -22.86
CA ASN A 286 12.93 0.97 -22.93
C ASN A 286 12.34 -0.35 -23.43
N ASN A 287 12.92 -0.90 -24.47
CA ASN A 287 12.55 -2.20 -25.03
C ASN A 287 13.66 -3.26 -24.82
N PHE A 288 14.58 -3.02 -23.90
CA PHE A 288 15.64 -3.97 -23.57
C PHE A 288 15.07 -5.20 -22.86
N SER A 289 15.43 -6.40 -23.34
CA SER A 289 15.12 -7.70 -22.71
C SER A 289 16.40 -8.33 -22.14
N ILE A 290 16.28 -9.07 -21.07
CA ILE A 290 17.37 -9.83 -20.43
C ILE A 290 17.24 -11.32 -20.72
#